data_f0dc8ee8d117201444b9252970d4e38a
#
_entry.id   f0dc8ee8d117201444b9252970d4e38a
#
_cell.length_a   1.000
_cell.length_b   1.000
_cell.length_c   1.000
_cell.angle_alpha   90.00
_cell.angle_beta   90.00
_cell.angle_gamma   90.00
#
_symmetry.space_group_name_H-M   'P 1'
#
loop_
_entity.id
_entity.type
_entity.pdbx_description
1 polymer ?
#
loop_
_entity_poly.entity_id
_entity_poly.type
_entity_poly.pdbx_seq_one_letter_code
_entity_poly.pdbx_strand_id
1 'polypeptide(L)'
;DEDNLPDFVTSAGRPIAIPYNGAVARVLFGPIAFSRVRQWIANGNFDVLHLHEPAIPSISLLACWAAEGPMVGTFHAAAKRQKVTFAVAPILEPVIEKLTARIAVSEAARETLTEHLETDAIVVPNGIYADLYRDGVIDQRWTGNTLGFIGRFEEKRKGLDILAAALPAVISRYPDVKVFIAGPGDSEAALKEIDPSLHSRFTFLGRIS
;
A
#
# COMPACT_ATOMS: atom_id res chain seq x y z
N ASP A 1 0.07 -19.95 1.33
CA ASP A 1 -0.34 -21.27 0.82
C ASP A 1 -1.72 -21.11 0.23
N GLU A 2 -1.89 -21.45 -1.08
CA GLU A 2 -3.21 -21.38 -1.76
C GLU A 2 -4.22 -22.38 -1.15
N ASP A 3 -3.73 -23.37 -0.41
CA ASP A 3 -4.53 -24.46 0.17
C ASP A 3 -5.23 -24.10 1.50
N ASN A 4 -5.06 -22.88 2.00
CA ASN A 4 -5.63 -22.46 3.29
C ASN A 4 -6.27 -21.05 3.22
N LEU A 5 -6.94 -20.77 2.10
CA LEU A 5 -7.71 -19.53 1.96
C LEU A 5 -9.11 -19.71 2.60
N PRO A 6 -9.66 -18.66 3.22
CA PRO A 6 -11.07 -18.66 3.65
C PRO A 6 -12.01 -18.94 2.46
N ASP A 7 -13.14 -19.60 2.70
CA ASP A 7 -14.10 -20.00 1.67
C ASP A 7 -14.61 -18.85 0.79
N PHE A 8 -14.59 -17.64 1.32
CA PHE A 8 -14.99 -16.44 0.58
C PHE A 8 -13.86 -15.83 -0.27
N VAL A 9 -12.64 -16.40 -0.23
CA VAL A 9 -11.49 -15.89 -0.99
C VAL A 9 -11.20 -16.80 -2.17
N THR A 10 -11.17 -16.22 -3.36
CA THR A 10 -10.79 -16.93 -4.59
C THR A 10 -9.47 -16.39 -5.12
N SER A 11 -8.47 -17.26 -5.30
CA SER A 11 -7.19 -16.89 -5.89
C SER A 11 -7.29 -16.75 -7.40
N ALA A 12 -6.87 -15.60 -7.94
CA ALA A 12 -6.71 -15.42 -9.38
C ALA A 12 -5.34 -15.92 -9.89
N GLY A 13 -4.42 -16.29 -9.00
CA GLY A 13 -3.08 -16.82 -9.31
C GLY A 13 -1.97 -16.09 -8.55
N ARG A 14 -0.72 -16.40 -8.90
CA ARG A 14 0.47 -15.85 -8.23
C ARG A 14 0.88 -14.51 -8.85
N PRO A 15 0.93 -13.42 -8.07
CA PRO A 15 1.39 -12.14 -8.57
C PRO A 15 2.91 -12.11 -8.77
N ILE A 16 3.34 -11.30 -9.73
CA ILE A 16 4.75 -10.96 -9.97
C ILE A 16 5.09 -9.70 -9.20
N ALA A 17 6.23 -9.71 -8.52
CA ALA A 17 6.76 -8.54 -7.81
C ALA A 17 7.43 -7.60 -8.82
N ILE A 18 6.92 -6.36 -8.92
CA ILE A 18 7.45 -5.33 -9.83
C ILE A 18 7.88 -4.13 -8.99
N PRO A 19 9.14 -3.65 -9.09
CA PRO A 19 9.53 -2.38 -8.49
C PRO A 19 8.72 -1.23 -9.08
N TYR A 20 8.05 -0.47 -8.21
CA TYR A 20 7.23 0.66 -8.62
C TYR A 20 7.28 1.77 -7.58
N ASN A 21 7.71 2.95 -7.99
CA ASN A 21 7.71 4.17 -7.14
C ASN A 21 8.43 4.01 -5.79
N GLY A 22 9.57 3.29 -5.76
CA GLY A 22 10.33 3.02 -4.54
C GLY A 22 9.68 1.98 -3.61
N ALA A 23 8.67 1.28 -4.09
CA ALA A 23 8.00 0.16 -3.44
C ALA A 23 7.99 -1.07 -4.36
N VAL A 24 7.55 -2.21 -3.83
CA VAL A 24 7.30 -3.42 -4.63
C VAL A 24 5.80 -3.59 -4.80
N ALA A 25 5.31 -3.37 -6.02
CA ALA A 25 3.94 -3.72 -6.40
C ALA A 25 3.87 -5.22 -6.72
N ARG A 26 2.82 -5.88 -6.23
CA ARG A 26 2.51 -7.27 -6.61
C ARG A 26 1.42 -7.24 -7.66
N VAL A 27 1.81 -7.50 -8.91
CA VAL A 27 0.92 -7.36 -10.06
C VAL A 27 0.58 -8.74 -10.62
N LEU A 28 -0.70 -8.96 -10.84
CA LEU A 28 -1.21 -10.10 -11.61
C LEU A 28 -2.03 -9.54 -12.77
N PHE A 29 -1.54 -9.77 -13.99
CA PHE A 29 -2.14 -9.26 -15.22
C PHE A 29 -1.85 -10.21 -16.39
N GLY A 30 -2.77 -10.33 -17.34
CA GLY A 30 -2.60 -11.16 -18.53
C GLY A 30 -3.80 -12.08 -18.82
N PRO A 31 -3.76 -12.84 -19.91
CA PRO A 31 -4.92 -13.57 -20.42
C PRO A 31 -5.42 -14.67 -19.46
N ILE A 32 -4.53 -15.34 -18.76
CA ILE A 32 -4.91 -16.37 -17.78
C ILE A 32 -5.63 -15.75 -16.58
N ALA A 33 -5.07 -14.66 -16.04
CA ALA A 33 -5.71 -13.91 -14.94
C ALA A 33 -7.06 -13.35 -15.39
N PHE A 34 -7.15 -12.81 -16.60
CA PHE A 34 -8.41 -12.33 -17.17
C PHE A 34 -9.47 -13.41 -17.27
N SER A 35 -9.12 -14.60 -17.77
CA SER A 35 -10.05 -15.72 -17.86
C SER A 35 -10.58 -16.15 -16.47
N ARG A 36 -9.72 -16.24 -15.48
CA ARG A 36 -10.09 -16.58 -14.10
C ARG A 36 -11.01 -15.54 -13.47
N VAL A 37 -10.67 -14.25 -13.62
CA VAL A 37 -11.49 -13.14 -13.11
C VAL A 37 -12.85 -13.13 -13.78
N ARG A 38 -12.90 -13.29 -15.12
CA ARG A 38 -14.16 -13.37 -15.86
C ARG A 38 -15.05 -14.52 -15.40
N GLN A 39 -14.48 -15.71 -15.19
CA GLN A 39 -15.21 -16.88 -14.70
C GLN A 39 -15.72 -16.64 -13.27
N TRP A 40 -14.90 -16.05 -12.40
CA TRP A 40 -15.29 -15.71 -11.03
C TRP A 40 -16.48 -14.73 -11.02
N ILE A 41 -16.44 -13.71 -11.85
CA ILE A 41 -17.55 -12.74 -11.99
C ILE A 41 -18.81 -13.44 -12.49
N ALA A 42 -18.70 -14.28 -13.53
CA ALA A 42 -19.84 -14.96 -14.13
C ALA A 42 -20.53 -15.95 -13.16
N ASN A 43 -19.75 -16.57 -12.27
CA ASN A 43 -20.26 -17.54 -11.30
C ASN A 43 -20.73 -16.91 -9.98
N GLY A 44 -20.28 -15.68 -9.68
CA GLY A 44 -20.49 -15.08 -8.37
C GLY A 44 -21.85 -14.44 -8.15
N ASN A 45 -22.61 -14.16 -9.23
CA ASN A 45 -23.92 -13.48 -9.17
C ASN A 45 -23.89 -12.23 -8.27
N PHE A 46 -22.88 -11.41 -8.43
CA PHE A 46 -22.66 -10.22 -7.59
C PHE A 46 -23.61 -9.10 -7.97
N ASP A 47 -24.25 -8.46 -6.99
CA ASP A 47 -25.05 -7.25 -7.18
C ASP A 47 -24.20 -6.04 -7.47
N VAL A 48 -23.00 -5.97 -6.87
CA VAL A 48 -22.01 -4.89 -7.02
C VAL A 48 -20.60 -5.46 -6.95
N LEU A 49 -19.71 -5.01 -7.81
CA LEU A 49 -18.29 -5.27 -7.71
C LEU A 49 -17.57 -4.07 -7.11
N HIS A 50 -16.78 -4.30 -6.04
CA HIS A 50 -15.92 -3.29 -5.45
C HIS A 50 -14.46 -3.57 -5.87
N LEU A 51 -13.87 -2.65 -6.60
CA LEU A 51 -12.54 -2.76 -7.17
C LEU A 51 -11.56 -1.81 -6.49
N HIS A 52 -10.38 -2.30 -6.15
CA HIS A 52 -9.32 -1.46 -5.58
C HIS A 52 -8.24 -1.18 -6.63
N GLU A 53 -7.90 0.10 -6.84
CA GLU A 53 -6.92 0.59 -7.81
C GLU A 53 -7.19 0.09 -9.26
N PRO A 54 -8.39 0.29 -9.80
CA PRO A 54 -8.73 -0.21 -11.14
C PRO A 54 -7.99 0.49 -12.29
N ALA A 55 -7.30 1.59 -12.03
CA ALA A 55 -6.51 2.33 -13.01
C ALA A 55 -5.06 1.80 -13.17
N ILE A 56 -4.69 0.74 -12.48
CA ILE A 56 -3.35 0.13 -12.57
C ILE A 56 -3.46 -1.24 -13.23
N PRO A 57 -2.51 -1.65 -14.10
CA PRO A 57 -2.47 -3.01 -14.63
C PRO A 57 -2.48 -4.07 -13.52
N SER A 58 -3.66 -4.63 -13.25
CA SER A 58 -3.95 -5.51 -12.12
C SER A 58 -5.18 -6.34 -12.38
N ILE A 59 -5.51 -7.26 -11.49
CA ILE A 59 -6.77 -8.01 -11.54
C ILE A 59 -8.00 -7.09 -11.45
N SER A 60 -7.89 -5.96 -10.78
CA SER A 60 -8.99 -4.97 -10.68
C SER A 60 -9.29 -4.32 -12.03
N LEU A 61 -8.26 -3.98 -12.81
CA LEU A 61 -8.43 -3.50 -14.18
C LEU A 61 -9.05 -4.58 -15.08
N LEU A 62 -8.59 -5.83 -14.96
CA LEU A 62 -9.17 -6.95 -15.69
C LEU A 62 -10.64 -7.19 -15.32
N ALA A 63 -10.99 -7.07 -14.05
CA ALA A 63 -12.38 -7.16 -13.59
C ALA A 63 -13.24 -6.02 -14.15
N CYS A 64 -12.71 -4.80 -14.19
CA CYS A 64 -13.40 -3.66 -14.78
C CYS A 64 -13.68 -3.85 -16.29
N TRP A 65 -12.76 -4.48 -17.01
CA TRP A 65 -12.99 -4.84 -18.42
C TRP A 65 -14.04 -5.94 -18.59
N ALA A 66 -14.02 -6.95 -17.72
CA ALA A 66 -14.88 -8.14 -17.83
C ALA A 66 -16.30 -7.93 -17.33
N ALA A 67 -16.49 -7.04 -16.37
CA ALA A 67 -17.78 -6.87 -15.70
C ALA A 67 -18.76 -6.00 -16.49
N GLU A 68 -20.07 -6.36 -16.33
CA GLU A 68 -21.21 -5.62 -16.93
C GLU A 68 -22.15 -5.29 -15.78
N GLY A 69 -22.07 -4.49 -14.96
CA GLY A 69 -22.97 -4.21 -13.85
C GLY A 69 -22.45 -3.08 -12.97
N PRO A 70 -23.10 -2.82 -11.85
CA PRO A 70 -22.66 -1.77 -10.94
C PRO A 70 -21.28 -2.04 -10.38
N MET A 71 -20.37 -1.07 -10.51
CA MET A 71 -19.01 -1.16 -10.00
C MET A 71 -18.65 0.06 -9.18
N VAL A 72 -17.97 -0.16 -8.06
CA VAL A 72 -17.36 0.88 -7.25
C VAL A 72 -15.84 0.75 -7.32
N GLY A 73 -15.15 1.81 -7.66
CA GLY A 73 -13.69 1.86 -7.66
C GLY A 73 -13.15 2.65 -6.47
N THR A 74 -12.26 2.06 -5.68
CA THR A 74 -11.53 2.77 -4.61
C THR A 74 -10.07 2.97 -4.99
N PHE A 75 -9.61 4.22 -4.86
CA PHE A 75 -8.27 4.69 -5.21
C PHE A 75 -7.51 5.05 -3.94
N HIS A 76 -6.34 4.43 -3.75
CA HIS A 76 -5.52 4.54 -2.54
C HIS A 76 -4.24 5.35 -2.76
N ALA A 77 -3.79 5.44 -4.02
CA ALA A 77 -2.51 6.04 -4.34
C ALA A 77 -2.62 7.55 -4.55
N ALA A 78 -1.75 8.29 -3.87
CA ALA A 78 -1.40 9.65 -4.25
C ALA A 78 -0.12 9.59 -5.09
N ALA A 79 -0.20 9.91 -6.36
CA ALA A 79 0.94 9.90 -7.27
C ALA A 79 1.23 11.32 -7.76
N LYS A 80 2.51 11.73 -7.72
CA LYS A 80 2.94 12.94 -8.42
C LYS A 80 2.77 12.73 -9.92
N ARG A 81 2.39 13.80 -10.62
CA ARG A 81 2.18 13.84 -12.06
C ARG A 81 3.33 13.15 -12.81
N GLN A 82 3.08 11.99 -13.40
CA GLN A 82 4.07 11.24 -14.16
C GLN A 82 3.67 11.23 -15.65
N LYS A 83 4.64 11.47 -16.53
CA LYS A 83 4.41 11.46 -17.99
C LYS A 83 3.82 10.14 -18.50
N VAL A 84 4.10 9.02 -17.83
CA VAL A 84 3.58 7.70 -18.17
C VAL A 84 2.06 7.61 -17.98
N THR A 85 1.51 8.27 -16.96
CA THR A 85 0.07 8.26 -16.67
C THR A 85 -0.72 8.94 -17.78
N PHE A 86 -0.19 10.01 -18.36
CA PHE A 86 -0.79 10.67 -19.52
C PHE A 86 -0.82 9.79 -20.77
N ALA A 87 0.24 9.00 -21.00
CA ALA A 87 0.32 8.14 -22.18
C ALA A 87 -0.71 7.01 -22.17
N VAL A 88 -1.14 6.57 -20.97
CA VAL A 88 -2.13 5.48 -20.81
C VAL A 88 -3.54 5.97 -20.48
N ALA A 89 -3.72 7.26 -20.20
CA ALA A 89 -5.03 7.84 -19.87
C ALA A 89 -6.12 7.49 -20.91
N PRO A 90 -5.92 7.60 -22.23
CA PRO A 90 -6.95 7.27 -23.21
C PRO A 90 -7.41 5.80 -23.18
N ILE A 91 -6.58 4.90 -22.62
CA ILE A 91 -6.93 3.48 -22.44
C ILE A 91 -7.69 3.27 -21.13
N LEU A 92 -7.41 4.10 -20.14
CA LEU A 92 -8.01 3.99 -18.81
C LEU A 92 -9.34 4.74 -18.68
N GLU A 93 -9.52 5.85 -19.38
CA GLU A 93 -10.76 6.65 -19.36
C GLU A 93 -12.02 5.80 -19.56
N PRO A 94 -12.16 4.98 -20.61
CA PRO A 94 -13.35 4.16 -20.81
C PRO A 94 -13.58 3.15 -19.68
N VAL A 95 -12.51 2.74 -18.99
CA VAL A 95 -12.58 1.82 -17.85
C VAL A 95 -13.10 2.55 -16.63
N ILE A 96 -12.61 3.75 -16.39
CA ILE A 96 -13.01 4.58 -15.27
C ILE A 96 -14.47 5.07 -15.41
N GLU A 97 -14.88 5.36 -16.64
CA GLU A 97 -16.29 5.73 -16.96
C GLU A 97 -17.29 4.61 -16.68
N LYS A 98 -16.88 3.34 -16.77
CA LYS A 98 -17.73 2.20 -16.40
C LYS A 98 -18.03 2.14 -14.89
N LEU A 99 -17.24 2.80 -14.04
CA LEU A 99 -17.45 2.81 -12.60
C LEU A 99 -18.70 3.65 -12.25
N THR A 100 -19.66 3.01 -11.62
CA THR A 100 -20.88 3.64 -11.11
C THR A 100 -20.58 4.66 -10.01
N ALA A 101 -19.59 4.35 -9.15
CA ALA A 101 -19.09 5.25 -8.13
C ALA A 101 -17.57 5.15 -7.98
N ARG A 102 -16.95 6.25 -7.57
CA ARG A 102 -15.52 6.37 -7.31
C ARG A 102 -15.29 6.88 -5.91
N ILE A 103 -14.41 6.22 -5.19
CA ILE A 103 -14.00 6.55 -3.83
C ILE A 103 -12.49 6.85 -3.86
N ALA A 104 -12.08 7.94 -3.22
CA ALA A 104 -10.69 8.21 -2.90
C ALA A 104 -10.50 8.15 -1.38
N VAL A 105 -9.42 7.50 -0.90
CA VAL A 105 -9.18 7.36 0.55
C VAL A 105 -8.62 8.62 1.20
N SER A 106 -8.29 9.64 0.43
CA SER A 106 -7.79 10.93 0.90
C SER A 106 -7.96 12.00 -0.19
N GLU A 107 -7.90 13.28 0.18
CA GLU A 107 -7.87 14.38 -0.79
C GLU A 107 -6.70 14.25 -1.77
N ALA A 108 -5.52 13.85 -1.31
CA ALA A 108 -4.37 13.63 -2.19
C ALA A 108 -4.59 12.52 -3.23
N ALA A 109 -5.34 11.46 -2.89
CA ALA A 109 -5.74 10.43 -3.85
C ALA A 109 -6.80 10.96 -4.82
N ARG A 110 -7.75 11.79 -4.34
CA ARG A 110 -8.75 12.45 -5.18
C ARG A 110 -8.10 13.43 -6.18
N GLU A 111 -7.19 14.27 -5.73
CA GLU A 111 -6.41 15.17 -6.59
C GLU A 111 -5.67 14.41 -7.71
N THR A 112 -5.11 13.24 -7.38
CA THR A 112 -4.48 12.38 -8.38
C THR A 112 -5.46 11.95 -9.48
N LEU A 113 -6.71 11.63 -9.13
CA LEU A 113 -7.73 11.27 -10.11
C LEU A 113 -8.12 12.47 -10.99
N THR A 114 -8.36 13.62 -10.38
CA THR A 114 -8.75 14.83 -11.11
C THR A 114 -7.65 15.33 -12.04
N GLU A 115 -6.39 15.24 -11.63
CA GLU A 115 -5.26 15.68 -12.44
C GLU A 115 -4.89 14.73 -13.59
N HIS A 116 -5.09 13.42 -13.40
CA HIS A 116 -4.59 12.41 -14.34
C HIS A 116 -5.66 11.75 -15.20
N LEU A 117 -6.90 11.68 -14.71
CA LEU A 117 -7.99 10.96 -15.36
C LEU A 117 -9.24 11.85 -15.57
N GLU A 118 -9.12 13.14 -15.31
CA GLU A 118 -10.18 14.15 -15.48
C GLU A 118 -11.52 13.72 -14.86
N THR A 119 -11.46 12.94 -13.77
CA THR A 119 -12.63 12.40 -13.08
C THR A 119 -12.57 12.74 -11.59
N ASP A 120 -13.72 12.75 -10.94
CA ASP A 120 -13.85 13.05 -9.51
C ASP A 120 -14.28 11.83 -8.69
N ALA A 121 -14.03 11.86 -7.38
CA ALA A 121 -14.38 10.81 -6.44
C ALA A 121 -14.84 11.37 -5.10
N ILE A 122 -15.67 10.60 -4.40
CA ILE A 122 -16.06 10.90 -3.02
C ILE A 122 -14.90 10.50 -2.10
N VAL A 123 -14.51 11.38 -1.18
CA VAL A 123 -13.47 11.06 -0.20
C VAL A 123 -14.07 10.26 0.95
N VAL A 124 -13.63 9.01 1.08
CA VAL A 124 -13.98 8.12 2.19
C VAL A 124 -12.67 7.58 2.78
N PRO A 125 -12.21 8.11 3.93
CA PRO A 125 -10.99 7.65 4.56
C PRO A 125 -11.05 6.17 4.96
N ASN A 126 -9.86 5.52 4.99
CA ASN A 126 -9.76 4.16 5.52
C ASN A 126 -10.20 4.09 6.98
N GLY A 127 -11.04 3.12 7.31
CA GLY A 127 -11.44 2.84 8.68
C GLY A 127 -10.48 1.88 9.38
N ILE A 128 -10.33 2.06 10.69
CA ILE A 128 -9.61 1.13 11.58
C ILE A 128 -10.43 0.88 12.84
N TYR A 129 -10.23 -0.27 13.46
CA TYR A 129 -10.79 -0.56 14.78
C TYR A 129 -9.90 0.08 15.85
N ALA A 130 -10.18 1.34 16.21
CA ALA A 130 -9.36 2.11 17.13
C ALA A 130 -9.22 1.46 18.52
N ASP A 131 -10.26 0.74 18.97
CA ASP A 131 -10.27 0.06 20.28
C ASP A 131 -9.18 -1.01 20.39
N LEU A 132 -8.83 -1.71 19.29
CA LEU A 132 -7.74 -2.67 19.26
C LEU A 132 -6.37 -2.05 19.59
N TYR A 133 -6.22 -0.75 19.33
CA TYR A 133 -4.97 -0.03 19.57
C TYR A 133 -4.98 0.71 20.90
N ARG A 134 -6.16 1.13 21.39
CA ARG A 134 -6.31 1.85 22.65
C ARG A 134 -6.01 0.96 23.85
N ASP A 135 -6.49 -0.28 23.83
CA ASP A 135 -6.45 -1.20 24.96
C ASP A 135 -5.23 -2.14 24.91
N GLY A 136 -4.26 -1.85 24.03
CA GLY A 136 -3.03 -2.61 23.87
C GLY A 136 -2.15 -2.55 25.14
N VAL A 137 -1.57 -3.69 25.50
CA VAL A 137 -0.58 -3.77 26.58
C VAL A 137 0.73 -3.14 26.11
N ILE A 138 1.24 -2.18 26.86
CA ILE A 138 2.54 -1.56 26.58
C ILE A 138 3.65 -2.58 26.83
N ASP A 139 4.39 -2.91 25.79
CA ASP A 139 5.57 -3.77 25.90
C ASP A 139 6.66 -3.03 26.71
N GLN A 140 7.20 -3.70 27.73
CA GLN A 140 8.24 -3.16 28.61
C GLN A 140 9.51 -2.67 27.87
N ARG A 141 9.76 -3.17 26.66
CA ARG A 141 10.86 -2.71 25.80
C ARG A 141 10.72 -1.25 25.37
N TRP A 142 9.49 -0.71 25.33
CA TRP A 142 9.15 0.64 24.86
C TRP A 142 9.09 1.66 26.01
N THR A 143 9.80 1.41 27.11
CA THR A 143 9.87 2.34 28.24
C THR A 143 10.97 3.39 28.02
N GLY A 144 10.75 4.59 28.57
CA GLY A 144 11.68 5.72 28.46
C GLY A 144 11.56 6.47 27.14
N ASN A 145 12.64 7.11 26.70
CA ASN A 145 12.69 7.85 25.45
C ASN A 145 12.85 6.89 24.28
N THR A 146 11.73 6.53 23.65
CA THR A 146 11.69 5.52 22.59
C THR A 146 11.03 6.08 21.33
N LEU A 147 11.65 5.83 20.18
CA LEU A 147 11.10 6.08 18.85
C LEU A 147 10.76 4.75 18.19
N GLY A 148 9.57 4.63 17.62
CA GLY A 148 9.13 3.48 16.84
C GLY A 148 9.09 3.80 15.36
N PHE A 149 9.70 2.96 14.54
CA PHE A 149 9.55 2.98 13.09
C PHE A 149 8.90 1.67 12.63
N ILE A 150 7.77 1.78 11.95
CA ILE A 150 7.01 0.61 11.48
C ILE A 150 6.87 0.66 9.96
N GLY A 151 7.40 -0.36 9.29
CA GLY A 151 7.30 -0.47 7.83
C GLY A 151 8.47 -1.18 7.19
N ARG A 152 8.44 -1.26 5.85
CA ARG A 152 9.56 -1.77 5.06
C ARG A 152 10.65 -0.72 5.03
N PHE A 153 11.63 -0.85 5.89
CA PHE A 153 12.63 0.20 6.10
C PHE A 153 13.63 0.34 4.94
N GLU A 154 13.74 -0.62 4.03
CA GLU A 154 14.51 -0.52 2.79
C GLU A 154 13.87 0.41 1.75
N GLU A 155 12.56 0.66 1.86
CA GLU A 155 11.88 1.58 0.97
C GLU A 155 12.20 3.02 1.37
N LYS A 156 13.01 3.73 0.57
CA LYS A 156 13.45 5.13 0.85
C LYS A 156 12.30 6.07 1.17
N ARG A 157 11.13 5.89 0.52
CA ARG A 157 9.93 6.67 0.79
C ARG A 157 9.40 6.53 2.22
N LYS A 158 9.83 5.53 2.98
CA LYS A 158 9.46 5.35 4.40
C LYS A 158 10.29 6.20 5.33
N GLY A 159 11.45 6.71 4.87
CA GLY A 159 12.23 7.72 5.54
C GLY A 159 13.07 7.24 6.73
N LEU A 160 13.58 6.00 6.70
CA LEU A 160 14.53 5.55 7.73
C LEU A 160 15.81 6.40 7.70
N ASP A 161 16.28 6.78 6.52
CA ASP A 161 17.39 7.70 6.31
C ASP A 161 17.14 9.08 6.92
N ILE A 162 15.90 9.60 6.78
CA ILE A 162 15.50 10.88 7.38
C ILE A 162 15.49 10.77 8.91
N LEU A 163 14.95 9.67 9.46
CA LEU A 163 14.98 9.42 10.90
C LEU A 163 16.41 9.34 11.43
N ALA A 164 17.29 8.60 10.76
CA ALA A 164 18.69 8.46 11.12
C ALA A 164 19.43 9.82 11.09
N ALA A 165 19.19 10.62 10.05
CA ALA A 165 19.78 11.95 9.93
C ALA A 165 19.29 12.93 11.01
N ALA A 166 18.05 12.79 11.49
CA ALA A 166 17.50 13.61 12.57
C ALA A 166 17.97 13.18 13.96
N LEU A 167 18.42 11.94 14.13
CA LEU A 167 18.71 11.33 15.43
C LEU A 167 19.77 12.06 16.25
N PRO A 168 20.88 12.63 15.69
CA PRO A 168 21.85 13.41 16.46
C PRO A 168 21.21 14.61 17.20
N ALA A 169 20.29 15.30 16.56
CA ALA A 169 19.57 16.41 17.19
C ALA A 169 18.64 15.94 18.31
N VAL A 170 18.03 14.75 18.16
CA VAL A 170 17.19 14.14 19.20
C VAL A 170 18.05 13.70 20.39
N ILE A 171 19.21 13.07 20.15
CA ILE A 171 20.14 12.61 21.20
C ILE A 171 20.66 13.79 22.04
N SER A 172 20.89 14.96 21.44
CA SER A 172 21.34 16.13 22.20
C SER A 172 20.36 16.55 23.30
N ARG A 173 19.05 16.25 23.12
CA ARG A 173 17.99 16.54 24.08
C ARG A 173 17.59 15.35 24.92
N TYR A 174 17.69 14.14 24.34
CA TYR A 174 17.33 12.87 24.96
C TYR A 174 18.48 11.86 24.79
N PRO A 175 19.53 11.94 25.65
CA PRO A 175 20.75 11.16 25.47
C PRO A 175 20.56 9.64 25.54
N ASP A 176 19.48 9.17 26.12
CA ASP A 176 19.12 7.77 26.31
C ASP A 176 18.13 7.24 25.25
N VAL A 177 17.80 8.04 24.23
CA VAL A 177 16.82 7.65 23.21
C VAL A 177 17.21 6.34 22.51
N LYS A 178 16.22 5.47 22.33
CA LYS A 178 16.29 4.20 21.60
C LYS A 178 15.37 4.25 20.39
N VAL A 179 15.76 3.55 19.32
CA VAL A 179 14.97 3.45 18.09
C VAL A 179 14.66 1.98 17.83
N PHE A 180 13.38 1.63 17.80
CA PHE A 180 12.92 0.29 17.43
C PHE A 180 12.39 0.29 16.00
N ILE A 181 12.91 -0.61 15.17
CA ILE A 181 12.52 -0.78 13.77
C ILE A 181 11.74 -2.08 13.62
N ALA A 182 10.45 -1.97 13.34
CA ALA A 182 9.57 -3.12 13.08
C ALA A 182 9.19 -3.19 11.60
N GLY A 183 9.44 -4.33 10.99
CA GLY A 183 9.12 -4.59 9.59
C GLY A 183 10.14 -5.46 8.89
N PRO A 184 9.84 -5.91 7.67
CA PRO A 184 10.78 -6.68 6.87
C PRO A 184 11.85 -5.79 6.23
N GLY A 185 13.05 -6.33 6.08
CA GLY A 185 14.20 -5.71 5.43
C GLY A 185 15.52 -6.32 5.92
N ASP A 186 16.61 -5.98 5.24
CA ASP A 186 17.98 -6.35 5.63
C ASP A 186 18.54 -5.32 6.61
N SER A 187 18.60 -5.68 7.89
CA SER A 187 19.11 -4.80 8.94
C SER A 187 20.60 -4.48 8.81
N GLU A 188 21.40 -5.41 8.29
CA GLU A 188 22.83 -5.17 8.07
C GLU A 188 23.07 -4.16 6.94
N ALA A 189 22.30 -4.28 5.86
CA ALA A 189 22.34 -3.32 4.76
C ALA A 189 21.88 -1.94 5.21
N ALA A 190 20.81 -1.85 6.01
CA ALA A 190 20.32 -0.60 6.56
C ALA A 190 21.32 0.09 7.48
N LEU A 191 21.98 -0.66 8.35
CA LEU A 191 23.03 -0.12 9.25
C LEU A 191 24.22 0.44 8.48
N LYS A 192 24.59 -0.12 7.33
CA LYS A 192 25.69 0.41 6.50
C LYS A 192 25.42 1.82 5.97
N GLU A 193 24.15 2.20 5.83
CA GLU A 193 23.76 3.55 5.39
C GLU A 193 23.63 4.54 6.57
N ILE A 194 23.72 4.08 7.82
CA ILE A 194 23.60 4.88 9.04
C ILE A 194 24.97 5.11 9.65
N ASP A 195 25.19 6.30 10.23
CA ASP A 195 26.44 6.61 10.95
C ASP A 195 26.75 5.54 12.01
N PRO A 196 27.94 4.92 12.00
CA PRO A 196 28.30 3.86 12.95
C PRO A 196 28.17 4.26 14.43
N SER A 197 28.35 5.53 14.77
CA SER A 197 28.18 6.04 16.14
C SER A 197 26.75 5.92 16.66
N LEU A 198 25.77 5.79 15.75
CA LEU A 198 24.36 5.67 16.08
C LEU A 198 23.86 4.22 16.12
N HIS A 199 24.62 3.25 15.64
CA HIS A 199 24.19 1.86 15.50
C HIS A 199 23.65 1.26 16.80
N SER A 200 24.27 1.57 17.93
CA SER A 200 23.84 1.10 19.25
C SER A 200 22.46 1.61 19.68
N ARG A 201 21.92 2.61 18.99
CA ARG A 201 20.59 3.17 19.26
C ARG A 201 19.48 2.40 18.58
N PHE A 202 19.79 1.65 17.51
CA PHE A 202 18.81 0.94 16.70
C PHE A 202 18.64 -0.51 17.16
N THR A 203 17.40 -0.93 17.27
CA THR A 203 17.03 -2.32 17.51
C THR A 203 16.03 -2.75 16.44
N PHE A 204 16.45 -3.70 15.60
CA PHE A 204 15.60 -4.26 14.55
C PHE A 204 14.81 -5.44 15.11
N LEU A 205 13.49 -5.35 15.06
CA LEU A 205 12.57 -6.35 15.60
C LEU A 205 12.13 -7.37 14.52
N GLY A 206 12.44 -7.10 13.25
CA GLY A 206 11.93 -7.88 12.15
C GLY A 206 10.42 -7.71 11.99
N ARG A 207 9.76 -8.71 11.41
CA ARG A 207 8.30 -8.70 11.27
C ARG A 207 7.67 -9.01 12.63
N ILE A 208 6.85 -8.10 13.12
CA ILE A 208 6.02 -8.29 14.31
C ILE A 208 4.57 -8.56 13.90
N SER A 209 3.86 -9.38 14.67
CA SER A 209 2.44 -9.72 14.50
C SER A 209 1.57 -8.79 15.32
#